data_45af112b0e037366b241119f3f9d355c
#
_entry.id   45af112b0e037366b241119f3f9d355c
#
_cell.length_a   1.000
_cell.length_b   1.000
_cell.length_c   1.000
_cell.angle_alpha   90.00
_cell.angle_beta   90.00
_cell.angle_gamma   90.00
#
_symmetry.space_group_name_H-M   'P 1'
#
loop_
_entity.id
_entity.type
_entity.pdbx_description
1 polymer ?
#
loop_
_entity_poly.entity_id
_entity_poly.type
_entity_poly.pdbx_seq_one_letter_code
_entity_poly.pdbx_strand_id
1 'polypeptide(L)'
;MRRLFLSLSLLALLLTSCSASTDSTQPGIADTPMPEPTVPFRIIAYATDGVIESLIPYDKLTHINYSFLTPKADGTFNRINNGWKLKLIAENAHQHNVKVLISVGGWGWDAQFETVAADPSLRSAFVQNLKAFVDEYQLDGADIDWEYPKAGQSAQNFLALITELRAAMPDKEITTAVVSHGENGMGILPETFELFDYVNVMTYDGPDHGTMEQFERGLAFWSERGLPKEKIVMGLPFYGDPNLPYFRIVSEDPSAAQTDTFDYFGTTFHYNGIPTVQAKTKLAMQQASGIMFWTLDMDAQGEYSLVNAIYQTVYP
;
A
#
# COMPACT_ATOMS: atom_id res chain seq x y z
N MET A 1 96.44 -15.26 8.77
CA MET A 1 97.50 -14.31 8.40
C MET A 1 96.95 -13.27 7.45
N ARG A 2 97.26 -12.03 7.73
CA ARG A 2 97.19 -10.80 6.91
C ARG A 2 95.80 -10.20 6.65
N ARG A 3 95.68 -9.09 7.35
CA ARG A 3 94.80 -7.95 7.15
C ARG A 3 94.97 -7.31 5.81
N LEU A 4 93.95 -6.76 5.22
CA LEU A 4 94.03 -5.50 4.51
C LEU A 4 92.79 -4.67 4.66
N PHE A 5 92.96 -3.47 5.19
CA PHE A 5 92.00 -2.37 5.26
C PHE A 5 91.91 -1.72 3.85
N LEU A 6 90.76 -1.36 3.44
CA LEU A 6 90.62 -0.22 2.53
C LEU A 6 89.32 0.55 2.85
N SER A 7 89.56 1.75 3.27
CA SER A 7 88.55 2.81 3.50
C SER A 7 88.12 3.36 2.16
N LEU A 8 86.85 3.62 1.96
CA LEU A 8 86.40 4.61 0.94
C LEU A 8 85.14 5.32 1.35
N SER A 9 85.31 6.52 1.53
CA SER A 9 84.57 7.78 1.41
C SER A 9 83.05 7.72 1.26
N LEU A 10 82.41 8.42 2.18
CA LEU A 10 81.04 8.89 2.23
C LEU A 10 80.72 9.90 1.09
N LEU A 11 79.78 9.62 0.23
CA LEU A 11 79.19 10.64 -0.64
C LEU A 11 77.70 10.71 -0.32
N ALA A 12 77.29 11.76 0.41
CA ALA A 12 75.92 12.05 0.75
C ALA A 12 75.23 12.67 -0.48
N LEU A 13 74.30 11.93 -1.10
CA LEU A 13 73.32 12.52 -2.01
C LEU A 13 72.07 12.88 -1.25
N LEU A 14 71.82 14.16 -1.13
CA LEU A 14 70.55 14.71 -0.70
C LEU A 14 69.52 14.54 -1.84
N LEU A 15 68.59 13.56 -1.67
CA LEU A 15 67.40 13.47 -2.49
C LEU A 15 66.28 14.20 -1.75
N THR A 16 65.95 15.39 -2.25
CA THR A 16 64.74 16.12 -1.89
C THR A 16 63.52 15.37 -2.46
N SER A 17 62.81 14.66 -1.61
CA SER A 17 61.52 14.04 -1.96
C SER A 17 60.44 15.11 -1.90
N CYS A 18 59.95 15.57 -3.06
CA CYS A 18 58.69 16.25 -3.19
C CYS A 18 57.57 15.23 -2.97
N SER A 19 56.96 15.21 -1.78
CA SER A 19 55.68 14.54 -1.56
C SER A 19 54.58 15.40 -2.15
N ALA A 20 54.09 15.04 -3.32
CA ALA A 20 52.82 15.56 -3.84
C ALA A 20 51.70 14.89 -3.05
N SER A 21 51.09 15.61 -2.14
CA SER A 21 49.81 15.26 -1.54
C SER A 21 48.72 15.36 -2.59
N THR A 22 48.27 14.24 -3.14
CA THR A 22 47.03 14.18 -3.91
C THR A 22 45.87 14.28 -2.93
N ASP A 23 45.38 15.49 -2.74
CA ASP A 23 44.11 15.77 -2.05
C ASP A 23 43.00 15.34 -3.01
N SER A 24 42.52 14.11 -2.89
CA SER A 24 41.31 13.63 -3.56
C SER A 24 40.09 14.01 -2.76
N THR A 25 39.75 15.28 -2.79
CA THR A 25 38.41 15.72 -2.44
C THR A 25 37.44 15.22 -3.50
N GLN A 26 36.87 14.02 -3.31
CA GLN A 26 35.61 13.69 -3.97
C GLN A 26 34.60 14.77 -3.58
N PRO A 27 33.88 15.38 -4.55
CA PRO A 27 32.75 16.22 -4.21
C PRO A 27 31.73 15.36 -3.48
N GLY A 28 31.50 15.66 -2.21
CA GLY A 28 30.40 15.10 -1.44
C GLY A 28 29.14 15.33 -2.26
N ILE A 29 28.42 14.25 -2.56
CA ILE A 29 27.03 14.36 -3.03
C ILE A 29 26.30 15.10 -1.92
N ALA A 30 25.98 16.35 -2.14
CA ALA A 30 25.14 17.11 -1.25
C ALA A 30 23.81 16.36 -1.19
N ASP A 31 23.40 15.89 0.00
CA ASP A 31 22.05 15.44 0.26
C ASP A 31 21.13 16.64 -0.04
N THR A 32 20.66 16.71 -1.29
CA THR A 32 19.61 17.65 -1.64
C THR A 32 18.36 17.16 -0.93
N PRO A 33 17.76 17.94 -0.02
CA PRO A 33 16.49 17.54 0.59
C PRO A 33 15.51 17.22 -0.53
N MET A 34 14.90 16.03 -0.49
CA MET A 34 13.82 15.73 -1.42
C MET A 34 12.75 16.82 -1.28
N PRO A 35 12.22 17.37 -2.38
CA PRO A 35 11.12 18.33 -2.29
C PRO A 35 9.99 17.66 -1.53
N GLU A 36 9.43 18.36 -0.54
CA GLU A 36 8.25 17.87 0.17
C GLU A 36 7.17 17.50 -0.86
N PRO A 37 6.56 16.31 -0.75
CA PRO A 37 5.52 15.91 -1.68
C PRO A 37 4.39 16.93 -1.63
N THR A 38 3.98 17.44 -2.79
CA THR A 38 2.88 18.40 -2.93
C THR A 38 1.53 17.83 -2.47
N VAL A 39 1.45 16.52 -2.34
CA VAL A 39 0.34 15.76 -1.73
C VAL A 39 0.92 14.95 -0.57
N PRO A 40 0.34 15.00 0.63
CA PRO A 40 0.80 14.19 1.76
C PRO A 40 0.81 12.70 1.39
N PHE A 41 1.83 11.98 1.83
CA PHE A 41 1.94 10.53 1.62
C PHE A 41 0.78 9.82 2.34
N ARG A 42 0.04 8.97 1.64
CA ARG A 42 -1.13 8.29 2.19
C ARG A 42 -0.72 7.07 3.00
N ILE A 43 -1.32 6.92 4.18
CA ILE A 43 -1.26 5.70 5.01
C ILE A 43 -2.70 5.24 5.17
N ILE A 44 -3.09 4.18 4.47
CA ILE A 44 -4.47 3.75 4.30
C ILE A 44 -4.68 2.39 4.96
N ALA A 45 -5.58 2.33 5.92
CA ALA A 45 -5.97 1.10 6.59
C ALA A 45 -7.24 0.52 5.96
N TYR A 46 -7.21 -0.71 5.46
CA TYR A 46 -8.42 -1.50 5.32
C TYR A 46 -8.81 -2.03 6.70
N ALA A 47 -10.03 -1.75 7.10
CA ALA A 47 -10.55 -2.12 8.43
C ALA A 47 -11.82 -2.95 8.27
N THR A 48 -11.79 -4.20 8.75
CA THR A 48 -12.96 -5.08 8.72
C THR A 48 -13.89 -4.83 9.92
N ASP A 49 -15.05 -5.48 9.91
CA ASP A 49 -15.95 -5.49 11.07
C ASP A 49 -15.31 -6.09 12.35
N GLY A 50 -14.19 -6.81 12.20
CA GLY A 50 -13.38 -7.34 13.30
C GLY A 50 -12.59 -6.28 14.07
N VAL A 51 -12.37 -5.08 13.51
CA VAL A 51 -11.55 -4.06 14.15
C VAL A 51 -12.13 -3.63 15.50
N ILE A 52 -11.27 -3.47 16.50
CA ILE A 52 -11.61 -2.88 17.78
C ILE A 52 -11.39 -1.38 17.68
N GLU A 53 -12.48 -0.61 17.64
CA GLU A 53 -12.48 0.83 17.34
C GLU A 53 -11.51 1.60 18.24
N SER A 54 -11.49 1.34 19.54
CA SER A 54 -10.61 2.02 20.50
C SER A 54 -9.11 1.72 20.34
N LEU A 55 -8.75 0.77 19.48
CA LEU A 55 -7.36 0.44 19.15
C LEU A 55 -6.91 1.02 17.81
N ILE A 56 -7.77 1.74 17.10
CA ILE A 56 -7.41 2.37 15.81
C ILE A 56 -6.43 3.53 16.08
N PRO A 57 -5.21 3.50 15.49
CA PRO A 57 -4.21 4.55 15.67
C PRO A 57 -4.49 5.73 14.70
N TYR A 58 -5.59 6.46 14.92
CA TYR A 58 -6.05 7.55 14.02
C TYR A 58 -4.97 8.58 13.73
N ASP A 59 -4.10 8.87 14.70
CA ASP A 59 -2.98 9.82 14.57
C ASP A 59 -1.90 9.38 13.58
N LYS A 60 -1.94 8.14 13.11
CA LYS A 60 -0.95 7.55 12.19
C LYS A 60 -1.52 7.22 10.81
N LEU A 61 -2.80 7.44 10.62
CA LEU A 61 -3.51 7.13 9.39
C LEU A 61 -3.91 8.40 8.65
N THR A 62 -4.05 8.29 7.35
CA THR A 62 -4.68 9.34 6.53
C THR A 62 -6.07 8.93 6.06
N HIS A 63 -6.30 7.61 5.88
CA HIS A 63 -7.55 7.06 5.40
C HIS A 63 -7.85 5.73 6.07
N ILE A 64 -9.15 5.43 6.16
CA ILE A 64 -9.68 4.11 6.53
C ILE A 64 -10.68 3.68 5.45
N ASN A 65 -10.41 2.54 4.80
CA ASN A 65 -11.34 1.87 3.90
C ASN A 65 -12.09 0.81 4.72
N TYR A 66 -13.33 1.11 5.14
CA TYR A 66 -14.13 0.15 5.93
C TYR A 66 -14.66 -0.96 5.02
N SER A 67 -14.39 -2.19 5.33
CA SER A 67 -14.62 -3.37 4.49
C SER A 67 -15.58 -4.36 5.14
N PHE A 68 -16.68 -4.78 4.49
CA PHE A 68 -17.11 -4.45 3.14
C PHE A 68 -18.60 -4.14 3.10
N LEU A 69 -19.01 -3.26 2.18
CA LEU A 69 -20.38 -3.16 1.71
C LEU A 69 -20.52 -4.08 0.48
N THR A 70 -21.28 -5.17 0.60
CA THR A 70 -21.33 -6.18 -0.44
C THR A 70 -22.51 -5.97 -1.39
N PRO A 71 -22.28 -6.00 -2.73
CA PRO A 71 -23.31 -5.72 -3.73
C PRO A 71 -24.28 -6.89 -3.92
N LYS A 72 -25.50 -6.57 -4.38
CA LYS A 72 -26.45 -7.52 -4.92
C LYS A 72 -26.63 -7.30 -6.43
N ALA A 73 -27.08 -8.33 -7.13
CA ALA A 73 -27.29 -8.29 -8.56
C ALA A 73 -28.44 -7.35 -8.99
N ASP A 74 -29.22 -6.82 -8.08
CA ASP A 74 -30.30 -5.86 -8.34
C ASP A 74 -29.87 -4.37 -8.18
N GLY A 75 -28.58 -4.12 -7.97
CA GLY A 75 -28.02 -2.78 -7.73
C GLY A 75 -28.21 -2.28 -6.32
N THR A 76 -28.73 -3.10 -5.38
CA THR A 76 -28.76 -2.80 -3.95
C THR A 76 -27.57 -3.45 -3.23
N PHE A 77 -27.48 -3.23 -1.92
CA PHE A 77 -26.41 -3.79 -1.09
C PHE A 77 -26.98 -4.70 0.00
N ASN A 78 -26.15 -5.63 0.46
CA ASN A 78 -26.42 -6.34 1.69
C ASN A 78 -26.34 -5.35 2.88
N ARG A 79 -27.10 -5.64 3.92
CA ARG A 79 -27.06 -4.81 5.12
C ARG A 79 -25.70 -4.94 5.81
N ILE A 80 -25.08 -3.81 6.14
CA ILE A 80 -23.91 -3.77 7.00
C ILE A 80 -24.31 -4.17 8.43
N ASN A 81 -23.58 -5.11 9.03
CA ASN A 81 -23.97 -5.67 10.33
C ASN A 81 -23.83 -4.66 11.48
N ASN A 82 -22.72 -3.92 11.51
CA ASN A 82 -22.36 -2.99 12.58
C ASN A 82 -22.28 -1.55 12.05
N GLY A 83 -23.35 -1.06 11.41
CA GLY A 83 -23.41 0.32 10.92
C GLY A 83 -23.14 1.39 11.99
N TRP A 84 -23.48 1.09 13.26
CA TRP A 84 -23.12 1.94 14.40
C TRP A 84 -21.60 2.08 14.58
N LYS A 85 -20.84 0.99 14.35
CA LYS A 85 -19.37 0.99 14.44
C LYS A 85 -18.76 1.83 13.31
N LEU A 86 -19.23 1.65 12.07
CA LEU A 86 -18.80 2.48 10.94
C LEU A 86 -19.03 3.97 11.24
N LYS A 87 -20.19 4.32 11.78
CA LYS A 87 -20.50 5.71 12.16
C LYS A 87 -19.56 6.23 13.22
N LEU A 88 -19.29 5.44 14.26
CA LEU A 88 -18.35 5.81 15.33
C LEU A 88 -16.91 5.98 14.80
N ILE A 89 -16.47 5.07 13.91
CA ILE A 89 -15.16 5.17 13.25
C ILE A 89 -15.09 6.46 12.42
N ALA A 90 -16.12 6.79 11.63
CA ALA A 90 -16.12 8.00 10.82
C ALA A 90 -16.08 9.26 11.69
N GLU A 91 -16.88 9.31 12.77
CA GLU A 91 -16.91 10.43 13.73
C GLU A 91 -15.54 10.65 14.38
N ASN A 92 -14.87 9.58 14.83
CA ASN A 92 -13.55 9.65 15.46
C ASN A 92 -12.45 9.97 14.46
N ALA A 93 -12.47 9.35 13.28
CA ALA A 93 -11.51 9.60 12.21
C ALA A 93 -11.50 11.07 11.79
N HIS A 94 -12.67 11.67 11.61
CA HIS A 94 -12.80 13.09 11.24
C HIS A 94 -12.23 14.05 12.32
N GLN A 95 -12.29 13.69 13.61
CA GLN A 95 -11.64 14.46 14.67
C GLN A 95 -10.09 14.47 14.55
N HIS A 96 -9.54 13.48 13.87
CA HIS A 96 -8.10 13.33 13.62
C HIS A 96 -7.70 13.71 12.18
N ASN A 97 -8.59 14.29 11.38
CA ASN A 97 -8.40 14.58 9.94
C ASN A 97 -8.10 13.33 9.10
N VAL A 98 -8.62 12.18 9.49
CA VAL A 98 -8.56 10.91 8.76
C VAL A 98 -9.85 10.76 7.97
N LYS A 99 -9.73 10.45 6.68
CA LYS A 99 -10.86 10.19 5.80
C LYS A 99 -11.36 8.76 5.94
N VAL A 100 -12.65 8.56 5.77
CA VAL A 100 -13.26 7.21 5.81
C VAL A 100 -14.03 6.96 4.52
N LEU A 101 -13.64 5.91 3.81
CA LEU A 101 -14.32 5.42 2.63
C LEU A 101 -14.98 4.07 2.95
N ILE A 102 -16.08 3.79 2.25
CA ILE A 102 -16.64 2.43 2.23
C ILE A 102 -16.02 1.63 1.10
N SER A 103 -15.40 0.50 1.41
CA SER A 103 -14.95 -0.46 0.39
C SER A 103 -16.10 -1.37 0.00
N VAL A 104 -16.35 -1.47 -1.31
CA VAL A 104 -17.50 -2.16 -1.90
C VAL A 104 -17.02 -3.38 -2.65
N GLY A 105 -17.46 -4.56 -2.25
CA GLY A 105 -17.14 -5.82 -2.92
C GLY A 105 -16.24 -6.73 -2.10
N GLY A 106 -14.97 -6.84 -2.50
CA GLY A 106 -13.99 -7.82 -2.03
C GLY A 106 -14.09 -9.14 -2.76
N TRP A 107 -13.27 -10.11 -2.36
CA TRP A 107 -13.21 -11.43 -3.00
C TRP A 107 -14.58 -12.14 -3.01
N GLY A 108 -14.95 -12.66 -4.20
CA GLY A 108 -16.15 -13.49 -4.38
C GLY A 108 -17.41 -12.73 -4.83
N TRP A 109 -17.32 -11.41 -5.11
CA TRP A 109 -18.46 -10.60 -5.56
C TRP A 109 -18.42 -10.27 -7.06
N ASP A 110 -17.55 -10.90 -7.84
CA ASP A 110 -17.39 -10.70 -9.27
C ASP A 110 -18.71 -10.84 -10.06
N ALA A 111 -19.49 -11.88 -9.79
CA ALA A 111 -20.75 -12.13 -10.51
C ALA A 111 -21.80 -11.01 -10.33
N GLN A 112 -21.87 -10.40 -9.16
CA GLN A 112 -22.77 -9.29 -8.87
C GLN A 112 -22.32 -8.03 -9.61
N PHE A 113 -21.03 -7.73 -9.59
CA PHE A 113 -20.47 -6.62 -10.32
C PHE A 113 -20.65 -6.76 -11.82
N GLU A 114 -20.37 -7.94 -12.40
CA GLU A 114 -20.61 -8.20 -13.83
C GLU A 114 -22.05 -7.93 -14.21
N THR A 115 -23.03 -8.38 -13.40
CA THR A 115 -24.45 -8.16 -13.63
C THR A 115 -24.82 -6.69 -13.57
N VAL A 116 -24.39 -6.01 -12.50
CA VAL A 116 -24.74 -4.61 -12.24
C VAL A 116 -24.08 -3.69 -13.28
N ALA A 117 -22.80 -3.89 -13.56
CA ALA A 117 -22.06 -3.02 -14.46
C ALA A 117 -22.49 -3.17 -15.93
N ALA A 118 -23.02 -4.33 -16.34
CA ALA A 118 -23.48 -4.58 -17.71
C ALA A 118 -24.82 -3.90 -18.05
N ASP A 119 -25.72 -3.74 -17.08
CA ASP A 119 -27.05 -3.17 -17.30
C ASP A 119 -27.11 -1.70 -16.86
N PRO A 120 -27.41 -0.74 -17.74
CA PRO A 120 -27.45 0.68 -17.40
C PRO A 120 -28.42 1.02 -16.26
N SER A 121 -29.56 0.31 -16.14
CA SER A 121 -30.55 0.56 -15.10
C SER A 121 -30.07 0.07 -13.73
N LEU A 122 -29.45 -1.13 -13.70
CA LEU A 122 -28.88 -1.69 -12.48
C LEU A 122 -27.64 -0.89 -12.04
N ARG A 123 -26.81 -0.46 -12.98
CA ARG A 123 -25.65 0.39 -12.72
C ARG A 123 -26.06 1.73 -12.13
N SER A 124 -27.09 2.38 -12.69
CA SER A 124 -27.64 3.62 -12.12
C SER A 124 -28.23 3.40 -10.73
N ALA A 125 -28.94 2.30 -10.50
CA ALA A 125 -29.46 1.95 -9.16
C ALA A 125 -28.31 1.74 -8.16
N PHE A 126 -27.28 1.01 -8.53
CA PHE A 126 -26.07 0.82 -7.69
C PHE A 126 -25.43 2.15 -7.30
N VAL A 127 -25.20 3.02 -8.29
CA VAL A 127 -24.58 4.34 -8.08
C VAL A 127 -25.40 5.19 -7.10
N GLN A 128 -26.73 5.25 -7.29
CA GLN A 128 -27.63 6.02 -6.40
C GLN A 128 -27.67 5.44 -4.99
N ASN A 129 -27.71 4.11 -4.86
CA ASN A 129 -27.71 3.44 -3.55
C ASN A 129 -26.38 3.62 -2.83
N LEU A 130 -25.24 3.56 -3.55
CA LEU A 130 -23.91 3.79 -2.95
C LEU A 130 -23.77 5.25 -2.50
N LYS A 131 -24.20 6.20 -3.34
CA LYS A 131 -24.21 7.61 -2.95
C LYS A 131 -25.06 7.83 -1.68
N ALA A 132 -26.26 7.27 -1.64
CA ALA A 132 -27.13 7.40 -0.47
C ALA A 132 -26.47 6.81 0.80
N PHE A 133 -25.75 5.68 0.66
CA PHE A 133 -25.00 5.08 1.76
C PHE A 133 -23.85 5.99 2.23
N VAL A 134 -23.05 6.53 1.30
CA VAL A 134 -21.96 7.46 1.61
C VAL A 134 -22.48 8.70 2.35
N ASP A 135 -23.62 9.24 1.90
CA ASP A 135 -24.25 10.40 2.53
C ASP A 135 -24.83 10.07 3.93
N GLU A 136 -25.50 8.91 4.09
CA GLU A 136 -26.07 8.45 5.36
C GLU A 136 -25.03 8.31 6.46
N TYR A 137 -23.88 7.73 6.13
CA TYR A 137 -22.78 7.50 7.07
C TYR A 137 -21.79 8.65 7.13
N GLN A 138 -22.01 9.73 6.37
CA GLN A 138 -21.13 10.90 6.29
C GLN A 138 -19.69 10.54 5.90
N LEU A 139 -19.53 9.61 4.95
CA LEU A 139 -18.24 9.14 4.50
C LEU A 139 -17.61 10.10 3.47
N ASP A 140 -16.29 10.00 3.32
CA ASP A 140 -15.51 10.84 2.41
C ASP A 140 -15.49 10.30 0.98
N GLY A 141 -15.93 9.06 0.77
CA GLY A 141 -15.94 8.44 -0.55
C GLY A 141 -16.26 6.95 -0.54
N ALA A 142 -15.94 6.33 -1.67
CA ALA A 142 -16.10 4.90 -1.88
C ALA A 142 -14.88 4.32 -2.60
N ASP A 143 -14.49 3.14 -2.17
CA ASP A 143 -13.47 2.30 -2.76
C ASP A 143 -14.14 1.12 -3.47
N ILE A 144 -13.84 0.87 -4.75
CA ILE A 144 -14.44 -0.21 -5.52
C ILE A 144 -13.45 -1.38 -5.58
N ASP A 145 -13.80 -2.45 -4.89
CA ASP A 145 -13.00 -3.67 -4.82
C ASP A 145 -13.66 -4.80 -5.60
N TRP A 146 -13.61 -4.68 -6.93
CA TRP A 146 -14.10 -5.72 -7.86
C TRP A 146 -12.95 -6.63 -8.29
N GLU A 147 -12.99 -7.87 -7.85
CA GLU A 147 -11.93 -8.85 -8.07
C GLU A 147 -12.38 -9.98 -9.02
N TYR A 148 -12.23 -9.86 -10.34
CA TYR A 148 -11.66 -8.72 -11.09
C TYR A 148 -12.45 -8.51 -12.38
N PRO A 149 -12.64 -7.27 -12.88
CA PRO A 149 -13.19 -7.06 -14.19
C PRO A 149 -12.24 -7.63 -15.25
N LYS A 150 -12.81 -8.31 -16.26
CA LYS A 150 -12.03 -8.98 -17.30
C LYS A 150 -11.80 -8.05 -18.49
N ALA A 151 -10.72 -8.28 -19.23
CA ALA A 151 -10.48 -7.57 -20.49
C ALA A 151 -11.69 -7.72 -21.45
N GLY A 152 -11.94 -6.71 -22.24
CA GLY A 152 -13.05 -6.69 -23.19
C GLY A 152 -14.30 -6.01 -22.65
N GLN A 153 -15.48 -6.64 -22.76
CA GLN A 153 -16.75 -5.99 -22.38
C GLN A 153 -16.83 -5.67 -20.88
N SER A 154 -16.33 -6.54 -20.02
CA SER A 154 -16.29 -6.31 -18.57
C SER A 154 -15.50 -5.04 -18.23
N ALA A 155 -14.35 -4.81 -18.87
CA ALA A 155 -13.57 -3.59 -18.71
C ALA A 155 -14.32 -2.32 -19.13
N GLN A 156 -15.09 -2.40 -20.22
CA GLN A 156 -15.95 -1.29 -20.68
C GLN A 156 -17.09 -1.03 -19.70
N ASN A 157 -17.67 -2.09 -19.13
CA ASN A 157 -18.71 -2.00 -18.12
C ASN A 157 -18.17 -1.38 -16.82
N PHE A 158 -16.94 -1.75 -16.42
CA PHE A 158 -16.25 -1.13 -15.29
C PHE A 158 -16.01 0.37 -15.52
N LEU A 159 -15.48 0.75 -16.69
CA LEU A 159 -15.31 2.16 -17.06
C LEU A 159 -16.64 2.94 -16.97
N ALA A 160 -17.74 2.36 -17.47
CA ALA A 160 -19.06 3.00 -17.40
C ALA A 160 -19.53 3.16 -15.93
N LEU A 161 -19.33 2.14 -15.09
CA LEU A 161 -19.67 2.20 -13.66
C LEU A 161 -18.89 3.32 -12.94
N ILE A 162 -17.57 3.38 -13.13
CA ILE A 162 -16.75 4.41 -12.49
C ILE A 162 -17.06 5.81 -13.02
N THR A 163 -17.38 5.93 -14.32
CA THR A 163 -17.81 7.21 -14.90
C THR A 163 -19.10 7.71 -14.24
N GLU A 164 -20.09 6.84 -14.05
CA GLU A 164 -21.35 7.21 -13.39
C GLU A 164 -21.13 7.51 -11.89
N LEU A 165 -20.28 6.76 -11.20
CA LEU A 165 -19.92 7.03 -9.79
C LEU A 165 -19.26 8.40 -9.64
N ARG A 166 -18.29 8.73 -10.50
CA ARG A 166 -17.62 10.04 -10.46
C ARG A 166 -18.60 11.18 -10.74
N ALA A 167 -19.51 11.00 -11.70
CA ALA A 167 -20.53 11.99 -12.02
C ALA A 167 -21.52 12.21 -10.86
N ALA A 168 -21.89 11.15 -10.14
CA ALA A 168 -22.81 11.21 -9.01
C ALA A 168 -22.18 11.77 -7.72
N MET A 169 -20.88 11.62 -7.57
CA MET A 169 -20.12 11.99 -6.36
C MET A 169 -18.85 12.79 -6.72
N PRO A 170 -18.98 13.99 -7.37
CA PRO A 170 -17.85 14.76 -7.88
C PRO A 170 -16.90 15.24 -6.77
N ASP A 171 -17.42 15.49 -5.57
CA ASP A 171 -16.68 16.02 -4.43
C ASP A 171 -16.24 14.94 -3.43
N LYS A 172 -16.48 13.65 -3.74
CA LYS A 172 -16.09 12.51 -2.91
C LYS A 172 -14.90 11.77 -3.52
N GLU A 173 -14.09 11.13 -2.68
CA GLU A 173 -13.03 10.28 -3.18
C GLU A 173 -13.60 8.98 -3.78
N ILE A 174 -13.18 8.65 -4.98
CA ILE A 174 -13.47 7.39 -5.66
C ILE A 174 -12.14 6.68 -5.90
N THR A 175 -12.00 5.50 -5.32
CA THR A 175 -10.80 4.68 -5.41
C THR A 175 -11.14 3.26 -5.85
N THR A 176 -10.14 2.46 -6.12
CA THR A 176 -10.32 1.04 -6.44
C THR A 176 -9.15 0.22 -5.92
N ALA A 177 -9.42 -1.01 -5.49
CA ALA A 177 -8.40 -2.01 -5.28
C ALA A 177 -8.16 -2.79 -6.58
N VAL A 178 -6.90 -3.11 -6.87
CA VAL A 178 -6.52 -3.81 -8.09
C VAL A 178 -5.44 -4.86 -7.79
N VAL A 179 -5.42 -5.93 -8.58
CA VAL A 179 -4.38 -6.96 -8.50
C VAL A 179 -2.98 -6.36 -8.69
N SER A 180 -1.96 -6.97 -8.11
CA SER A 180 -0.58 -6.50 -8.26
C SER A 180 -0.15 -6.37 -9.73
N HIS A 181 -0.39 -7.38 -10.55
CA HIS A 181 -0.01 -7.41 -11.97
C HIS A 181 -0.73 -8.55 -12.73
N GLY A 182 -0.49 -8.62 -14.03
CA GLY A 182 -0.93 -9.73 -14.86
C GLY A 182 -2.31 -9.56 -15.51
N GLU A 183 -2.90 -10.67 -15.98
CA GLU A 183 -4.10 -10.66 -16.80
C GLU A 183 -5.31 -10.03 -16.11
N ASN A 184 -5.48 -10.28 -14.81
CA ASN A 184 -6.57 -9.70 -14.03
C ASN A 184 -6.51 -8.15 -13.94
N GLY A 185 -5.31 -7.56 -14.10
CA GLY A 185 -5.17 -6.10 -14.18
C GLY A 185 -5.61 -5.51 -15.51
N MET A 186 -5.75 -6.33 -16.56
CA MET A 186 -6.11 -5.84 -17.90
C MET A 186 -7.58 -5.41 -18.02
N GLY A 187 -8.42 -5.76 -17.06
CA GLY A 187 -9.80 -5.27 -16.98
C GLY A 187 -9.94 -3.81 -16.53
N ILE A 188 -8.87 -3.21 -16.01
CA ILE A 188 -8.84 -1.79 -15.65
C ILE A 188 -8.25 -1.00 -16.83
N LEU A 189 -9.07 -0.27 -17.55
CA LEU A 189 -8.63 0.51 -18.71
C LEU A 189 -7.89 1.79 -18.27
N PRO A 190 -6.86 2.24 -19.02
CA PRO A 190 -6.17 3.50 -18.69
C PRO A 190 -7.11 4.72 -18.62
N GLU A 191 -8.21 4.72 -19.36
CA GLU A 191 -9.23 5.76 -19.35
C GLU A 191 -9.91 5.91 -17.98
N THR A 192 -9.87 4.88 -17.11
CA THR A 192 -10.40 4.95 -15.74
C THR A 192 -9.47 5.72 -14.79
N PHE A 193 -8.18 5.84 -15.10
CA PHE A 193 -7.20 6.41 -14.17
C PHE A 193 -7.50 7.86 -13.78
N GLU A 194 -8.05 8.65 -14.71
CA GLU A 194 -8.43 10.02 -14.42
C GLU A 194 -9.68 10.14 -13.52
N LEU A 195 -10.49 9.09 -13.46
CA LEU A 195 -11.70 9.04 -12.67
C LEU A 195 -11.45 8.71 -11.20
N PHE A 196 -10.31 8.10 -10.88
CA PHE A 196 -9.91 7.76 -9.53
C PHE A 196 -9.08 8.88 -8.88
N ASP A 197 -9.22 9.04 -7.57
CA ASP A 197 -8.33 9.86 -6.76
C ASP A 197 -7.00 9.13 -6.52
N TYR A 198 -7.06 7.82 -6.29
CA TYR A 198 -5.92 6.92 -6.24
C TYR A 198 -6.36 5.46 -6.44
N VAL A 199 -5.40 4.57 -6.66
CA VAL A 199 -5.58 3.14 -6.92
C VAL A 199 -4.76 2.34 -5.92
N ASN A 200 -5.40 1.43 -5.21
CA ASN A 200 -4.83 0.55 -4.19
C ASN A 200 -4.32 -0.74 -4.85
N VAL A 201 -3.03 -0.87 -5.04
CA VAL A 201 -2.41 -2.02 -5.70
C VAL A 201 -2.14 -3.12 -4.69
N MET A 202 -2.86 -4.24 -4.76
CA MET A 202 -2.75 -5.38 -3.86
C MET A 202 -1.50 -6.22 -4.16
N THR A 203 -0.36 -5.85 -3.61
CA THR A 203 0.92 -6.56 -3.78
C THR A 203 1.10 -7.65 -2.73
N TYR A 204 0.12 -8.53 -2.68
CA TYR A 204 0.04 -9.72 -1.83
C TYR A 204 -0.83 -10.78 -2.50
N ASP A 205 -1.00 -11.91 -1.83
CA ASP A 205 -1.62 -13.15 -2.33
C ASP A 205 -0.88 -13.80 -3.52
N GLY A 206 -1.16 -15.08 -3.75
CA GLY A 206 -0.49 -15.84 -4.77
C GLY A 206 0.86 -16.41 -4.34
N PRO A 207 1.60 -17.03 -5.28
CA PRO A 207 2.79 -17.82 -4.94
C PRO A 207 3.99 -17.00 -4.45
N ASP A 208 3.98 -15.70 -4.68
CA ASP A 208 4.99 -14.74 -4.26
C ASP A 208 4.46 -13.74 -3.21
N HIS A 209 3.47 -14.19 -2.42
CA HIS A 209 2.78 -13.42 -1.39
C HIS A 209 3.72 -12.53 -0.58
N GLY A 210 3.51 -11.21 -0.68
CA GLY A 210 4.19 -10.21 0.12
C GLY A 210 5.70 -10.07 -0.14
N THR A 211 6.28 -10.68 -1.19
CA THR A 211 7.70 -10.48 -1.49
C THR A 211 8.00 -9.06 -1.99
N MET A 212 9.25 -8.63 -1.87
CA MET A 212 9.69 -7.36 -2.47
C MET A 212 9.54 -7.41 -4.00
N GLU A 213 9.81 -8.56 -4.62
CA GLU A 213 9.68 -8.74 -6.07
C GLU A 213 8.24 -8.56 -6.55
N GLN A 214 7.25 -9.08 -5.82
CA GLN A 214 5.83 -8.85 -6.14
C GLN A 214 5.48 -7.36 -6.03
N PHE A 215 6.00 -6.69 -5.01
CA PHE A 215 5.80 -5.26 -4.80
C PHE A 215 6.38 -4.42 -5.95
N GLU A 216 7.62 -4.67 -6.34
CA GLU A 216 8.30 -3.99 -7.46
C GLU A 216 7.60 -4.27 -8.80
N ARG A 217 7.19 -5.52 -9.06
CA ARG A 217 6.43 -5.89 -10.26
C ARG A 217 5.09 -5.18 -10.34
N GLY A 218 4.37 -5.11 -9.23
CA GLY A 218 3.09 -4.40 -9.17
C GLY A 218 3.25 -2.92 -9.47
N LEU A 219 4.25 -2.28 -8.87
CA LEU A 219 4.57 -0.88 -9.13
C LEU A 219 4.92 -0.63 -10.60
N ALA A 220 5.81 -1.46 -11.17
CA ALA A 220 6.20 -1.36 -12.57
C ALA A 220 5.01 -1.56 -13.52
N PHE A 221 4.21 -2.60 -13.29
CA PHE A 221 3.04 -2.92 -14.13
C PHE A 221 2.06 -1.76 -14.24
N TRP A 222 1.68 -1.14 -13.13
CA TRP A 222 0.72 -0.04 -13.14
C TRP A 222 1.32 1.26 -13.67
N SER A 223 2.60 1.54 -13.39
CA SER A 223 3.33 2.68 -13.95
C SER A 223 3.48 2.59 -15.46
N GLU A 224 3.84 1.41 -15.99
CA GLU A 224 3.97 1.17 -17.43
C GLU A 224 2.63 1.26 -18.17
N ARG A 225 1.53 0.98 -17.49
CA ARG A 225 0.17 1.17 -18.03
C ARG A 225 -0.28 2.63 -18.01
N GLY A 226 0.53 3.54 -17.47
CA GLY A 226 0.27 4.98 -17.46
C GLY A 226 -0.48 5.48 -16.22
N LEU A 227 -0.59 4.66 -15.14
CA LEU A 227 -1.13 5.17 -13.88
C LEU A 227 -0.12 6.17 -13.27
N PRO A 228 -0.52 7.44 -13.04
CA PRO A 228 0.39 8.44 -12.49
C PRO A 228 0.87 8.07 -11.09
N LYS A 229 2.14 8.38 -10.78
CA LYS A 229 2.75 8.13 -9.47
C LYS A 229 1.88 8.63 -8.31
N GLU A 230 1.28 9.80 -8.48
CA GLU A 230 0.45 10.48 -7.48
C GLU A 230 -0.85 9.73 -7.17
N LYS A 231 -1.21 8.77 -8.02
CA LYS A 231 -2.40 7.92 -7.89
C LYS A 231 -2.06 6.47 -7.50
N ILE A 232 -0.80 6.08 -7.44
CA ILE A 232 -0.40 4.72 -7.03
C ILE A 232 -0.31 4.66 -5.49
N VAL A 233 -1.04 3.72 -4.89
CA VAL A 233 -0.92 3.35 -3.47
C VAL A 233 -0.57 1.86 -3.41
N MET A 234 0.53 1.52 -2.73
CA MET A 234 1.08 0.17 -2.73
C MET A 234 0.62 -0.63 -1.52
N GLY A 235 0.20 -1.88 -1.73
CA GLY A 235 -0.39 -2.74 -0.72
C GLY A 235 0.60 -3.57 0.08
N LEU A 236 0.32 -3.75 1.35
CA LEU A 236 1.08 -4.62 2.27
C LEU A 236 0.14 -5.62 2.94
N PRO A 237 0.52 -6.92 3.01
CA PRO A 237 -0.23 -7.88 3.82
C PRO A 237 0.15 -7.73 5.29
N PHE A 238 -0.87 -7.69 6.16
CA PHE A 238 -0.68 -7.77 7.61
C PHE A 238 -1.02 -9.18 8.11
N TYR A 239 -0.74 -10.17 7.27
CA TYR A 239 -0.95 -11.59 7.54
C TYR A 239 0.09 -12.43 6.80
N GLY A 240 0.27 -13.65 7.28
CA GLY A 240 1.08 -14.68 6.62
C GLY A 240 0.23 -15.61 5.77
N ASP A 241 0.76 -16.05 4.64
CA ASP A 241 0.15 -17.09 3.81
C ASP A 241 0.65 -18.49 4.26
N PRO A 242 -0.27 -19.42 4.55
CA PRO A 242 -1.73 -19.31 4.57
C PRO A 242 -2.25 -18.48 5.75
N ASN A 243 -3.16 -17.61 5.50
CA ASN A 243 -3.94 -16.66 6.31
C ASN A 243 -3.78 -16.72 7.86
N LEU A 244 -2.59 -16.32 8.36
CA LEU A 244 -2.29 -16.18 9.79
C LEU A 244 -2.09 -14.69 10.12
N PRO A 245 -2.95 -14.06 10.95
CA PRO A 245 -2.78 -12.64 11.32
C PRO A 245 -1.39 -12.34 11.88
N TYR A 246 -0.80 -11.22 11.48
CA TYR A 246 0.54 -10.83 11.94
C TYR A 246 0.64 -10.71 13.46
N PHE A 247 -0.40 -10.20 14.14
CA PHE A 247 -0.39 -10.14 15.60
C PHE A 247 -0.26 -11.53 16.25
N ARG A 248 -0.78 -12.59 15.61
CA ARG A 248 -0.62 -13.97 16.11
C ARG A 248 0.81 -14.44 15.97
N ILE A 249 1.44 -14.16 14.83
CA ILE A 249 2.85 -14.52 14.56
C ILE A 249 3.74 -13.94 15.67
N VAL A 250 3.68 -12.63 15.90
CA VAL A 250 4.54 -11.97 16.89
C VAL A 250 4.14 -12.23 18.34
N SER A 251 2.90 -12.68 18.59
CA SER A 251 2.49 -13.11 19.93
C SER A 251 3.05 -14.47 20.30
N GLU A 252 3.28 -15.36 19.32
CA GLU A 252 3.93 -16.66 19.54
C GLU A 252 5.45 -16.52 19.64
N ASP A 253 6.04 -15.70 18.76
CA ASP A 253 7.47 -15.37 18.77
C ASP A 253 7.72 -13.88 18.48
N PRO A 254 8.02 -13.06 19.48
CA PRO A 254 8.33 -11.65 19.28
C PRO A 254 9.49 -11.38 18.31
N SER A 255 10.45 -12.31 18.16
CA SER A 255 11.57 -12.16 17.24
C SER A 255 11.13 -12.25 15.76
N ALA A 256 9.97 -12.85 15.49
CA ALA A 256 9.36 -12.91 14.18
C ALA A 256 9.01 -11.51 13.61
N ALA A 257 8.92 -10.49 14.45
CA ALA A 257 8.78 -9.10 13.97
C ALA A 257 9.95 -8.64 13.08
N GLN A 258 11.10 -9.33 13.11
CA GLN A 258 12.30 -8.99 12.36
C GLN A 258 12.55 -9.90 11.15
N THR A 259 11.65 -10.84 10.86
CA THR A 259 11.76 -11.82 9.78
C THR A 259 10.53 -11.79 8.88
N ASP A 260 10.57 -12.52 7.75
CA ASP A 260 9.47 -12.63 6.80
C ASP A 260 8.95 -14.09 6.70
N THR A 261 9.42 -14.97 7.58
CA THR A 261 8.97 -16.37 7.66
C THR A 261 8.81 -16.81 9.10
N PHE A 262 7.79 -17.64 9.36
CA PHE A 262 7.49 -18.18 10.68
C PHE A 262 7.01 -19.62 10.55
N ASP A 263 7.68 -20.54 11.24
CA ASP A 263 7.27 -21.94 11.27
C ASP A 263 6.34 -22.20 12.46
N TYR A 264 5.11 -22.63 12.19
CA TYR A 264 4.11 -22.87 13.21
C TYR A 264 3.31 -24.14 12.89
N PHE A 265 3.31 -25.09 13.83
CA PHE A 265 2.68 -26.41 13.68
C PHE A 265 2.99 -27.14 12.37
N GLY A 266 4.25 -27.06 11.89
CA GLY A 266 4.70 -27.74 10.68
C GLY A 266 4.33 -27.04 9.37
N THR A 267 3.80 -25.81 9.44
CA THR A 267 3.53 -24.94 8.29
C THR A 267 4.47 -23.73 8.36
N THR A 268 5.14 -23.44 7.25
CA THR A 268 5.88 -22.18 7.10
C THR A 268 4.95 -21.10 6.59
N PHE A 269 4.82 -20.01 7.32
CA PHE A 269 4.06 -18.83 6.94
C PHE A 269 5.01 -17.78 6.38
N HIS A 270 4.64 -17.21 5.22
CA HIS A 270 5.35 -16.10 4.60
C HIS A 270 4.56 -14.81 4.85
N TYR A 271 5.21 -13.78 5.34
CA TYR A 271 4.59 -12.48 5.70
C TYR A 271 5.60 -11.34 5.54
N ASN A 272 5.25 -10.15 6.00
CA ASN A 272 6.18 -9.03 6.08
C ASN A 272 6.47 -8.65 7.54
N GLY A 273 7.72 -8.78 7.97
CA GLY A 273 8.20 -8.20 9.21
C GLY A 273 8.50 -6.70 9.09
N ILE A 274 8.85 -6.08 10.21
CA ILE A 274 9.13 -4.64 10.29
C ILE A 274 10.19 -4.19 9.26
N PRO A 275 11.34 -4.87 9.09
CA PRO A 275 12.34 -4.42 8.12
C PRO A 275 11.82 -4.37 6.68
N THR A 276 11.05 -5.37 6.26
CA THR A 276 10.47 -5.46 4.92
C THR A 276 9.39 -4.41 4.71
N VAL A 277 8.51 -4.20 5.69
CA VAL A 277 7.52 -3.12 5.66
C VAL A 277 8.19 -1.75 5.53
N GLN A 278 9.25 -1.49 6.28
CA GLN A 278 10.01 -0.23 6.18
C GLN A 278 10.69 -0.07 4.81
N ALA A 279 11.28 -1.14 4.26
CA ALA A 279 11.92 -1.11 2.94
C ALA A 279 10.89 -0.80 1.83
N LYS A 280 9.74 -1.47 1.84
CA LYS A 280 8.64 -1.21 0.89
C LYS A 280 8.06 0.20 1.04
N THR A 281 7.90 0.69 2.27
CA THR A 281 7.45 2.06 2.53
C THR A 281 8.42 3.09 1.95
N LYS A 282 9.73 2.92 2.14
CA LYS A 282 10.75 3.78 1.54
C LYS A 282 10.69 3.78 0.00
N LEU A 283 10.49 2.62 -0.60
CA LEU A 283 10.34 2.52 -2.05
C LEU A 283 9.05 3.22 -2.53
N ALA A 284 7.93 3.03 -1.82
CA ALA A 284 6.68 3.71 -2.13
C ALA A 284 6.79 5.23 -2.01
N MET A 285 7.50 5.77 -1.02
CA MET A 285 7.76 7.21 -0.90
C MET A 285 8.51 7.79 -2.13
N GLN A 286 9.35 6.99 -2.76
CA GLN A 286 10.09 7.41 -3.96
C GLN A 286 9.26 7.31 -5.24
N GLN A 287 8.40 6.30 -5.39
CA GLN A 287 7.81 5.91 -6.66
C GLN A 287 6.26 5.80 -6.65
N ALA A 288 5.62 6.01 -5.52
CA ALA A 288 4.17 5.96 -5.33
C ALA A 288 3.71 7.14 -4.46
N SER A 289 2.44 7.19 -4.11
CA SER A 289 1.85 8.27 -3.30
C SER A 289 1.32 7.79 -1.94
N GLY A 290 1.49 6.52 -1.63
CA GLY A 290 1.01 5.97 -0.36
C GLY A 290 1.28 4.48 -0.20
N ILE A 291 0.97 4.04 1.00
CA ILE A 291 0.87 2.63 1.39
C ILE A 291 -0.57 2.37 1.84
N MET A 292 -1.14 1.24 1.43
CA MET A 292 -2.32 0.66 2.06
C MET A 292 -1.97 -0.71 2.64
N PHE A 293 -2.79 -1.23 3.54
CA PHE A 293 -2.58 -2.55 4.11
C PHE A 293 -3.88 -3.30 4.38
N TRP A 294 -3.84 -4.59 4.17
CA TRP A 294 -4.89 -5.55 4.46
C TRP A 294 -4.43 -6.46 5.62
N THR A 295 -5.00 -6.38 6.84
CA THR A 295 -5.97 -5.42 7.38
C THR A 295 -5.53 -4.89 8.74
N LEU A 296 -6.10 -3.78 9.16
CA LEU A 296 -5.78 -3.13 10.44
C LEU A 296 -6.00 -4.03 11.66
N ASP A 297 -7.05 -4.84 11.64
CA ASP A 297 -7.37 -5.78 12.73
C ASP A 297 -6.40 -6.98 12.81
N MET A 298 -5.51 -7.13 11.84
CA MET A 298 -4.43 -8.12 11.85
C MET A 298 -3.08 -7.55 12.31
N ASP A 299 -2.97 -6.24 12.57
CA ASP A 299 -1.75 -5.63 13.09
C ASP A 299 -1.50 -5.98 14.56
N ALA A 300 -0.25 -5.96 14.97
CA ALA A 300 0.14 -6.03 16.37
C ALA A 300 0.07 -4.65 17.04
N GLN A 301 0.14 -4.63 18.35
CA GLN A 301 0.18 -3.39 19.13
C GLN A 301 1.60 -3.06 19.60
N GLY A 302 1.83 -1.79 19.96
CA GLY A 302 3.08 -1.34 20.56
C GLY A 302 4.27 -1.38 19.61
N GLU A 303 5.40 -1.89 20.10
CA GLU A 303 6.67 -1.91 19.36
C GLU A 303 6.67 -2.85 18.15
N TYR A 304 5.77 -3.82 18.11
CA TYR A 304 5.64 -4.76 17.01
C TYR A 304 4.67 -4.30 15.90
N SER A 305 3.97 -3.15 16.08
CA SER A 305 3.00 -2.68 15.11
C SER A 305 3.63 -2.31 13.78
N LEU A 306 3.11 -2.88 12.69
CA LEU A 306 3.50 -2.55 11.32
C LEU A 306 3.01 -1.15 10.92
N VAL A 307 1.86 -0.69 11.44
CA VAL A 307 1.41 0.70 11.27
C VAL A 307 2.42 1.68 11.87
N ASN A 308 2.95 1.38 13.07
CA ASN A 308 4.01 2.18 13.67
C ASN A 308 5.27 2.20 12.80
N ALA A 309 5.68 1.06 12.24
CA ALA A 309 6.85 0.96 11.37
C ALA A 309 6.67 1.80 10.09
N ILE A 310 5.48 1.77 9.46
CA ILE A 310 5.15 2.62 8.31
C ILE A 310 5.22 4.10 8.71
N TYR A 311 4.50 4.48 9.77
CA TYR A 311 4.42 5.88 10.22
C TYR A 311 5.80 6.47 10.53
N GLN A 312 6.63 5.76 11.31
CA GLN A 312 7.99 6.20 11.63
C GLN A 312 8.94 6.24 10.43
N THR A 313 8.64 5.48 9.36
CA THR A 313 9.41 5.54 8.12
C THR A 313 9.05 6.79 7.31
N VAL A 314 7.78 7.17 7.32
CA VAL A 314 7.28 8.36 6.60
C VAL A 314 7.59 9.64 7.37
N TYR A 315 7.49 9.61 8.71
CA TYR A 315 7.69 10.74 9.63
C TYR A 315 8.75 10.38 10.68
N PRO A 316 10.06 10.39 10.33
CA PRO A 316 11.16 9.96 11.18
C PRO A 316 11.45 10.88 12.38
#